data_75bc9421010b20a75c6b19e9b91598b3
#
_entry.id   75bc9421010b20a75c6b19e9b91598b3
#
_cell.length_a   1.000
_cell.length_b   1.000
_cell.length_c   1.000
_cell.angle_alpha   90.00
_cell.angle_beta   90.00
_cell.angle_gamma   90.00
#
_symmetry.space_group_name_H-M   'P 1'
#
loop_
_entity.id
_entity.type
_entity.pdbx_description
1 polymer ?
#
loop_
_entity_poly.entity_id
_entity_poly.type
_entity_poly.pdbx_seq_one_letter_code
_entity_poly.pdbx_strand_id
1 'polypeptide(L)'
;MEKFAAIVLSAGTGSRMKSDIPKQYMDLNGRPVIYYSLKAFEDSDVDCIVLVAGRDDIEYCRKEIVEKYGFTKVRAIIAGGAERYDSVFEGLKAVKDCDYVMIHDGARPMLNQDIIKRSWRGAVEYKACVAGMPVKDTIRVVADDGTAISTPDRKSLWQIQTPQAFDYKLIYEAYGRVLSDAKPGGQQVNITDDAMIVECASNVKVHMTEGDYRNIKITTPEDIQVAEIFLKKM
;
A
#
# COMPACT_ATOMS: atom_id res chain seq x y z
N MET A 1 20.29 -13.86 7.61
CA MET A 1 19.66 -12.56 7.86
C MET A 1 18.39 -12.55 7.05
N GLU A 2 17.25 -12.25 7.64
CA GLU A 2 15.95 -12.22 6.95
C GLU A 2 15.95 -11.15 5.86
N LYS A 3 15.43 -11.49 4.69
CA LYS A 3 15.37 -10.59 3.53
C LYS A 3 13.97 -9.99 3.40
N PHE A 4 13.91 -8.68 3.23
CA PHE A 4 12.67 -7.94 3.04
C PHE A 4 12.61 -7.28 1.66
N ALA A 5 11.48 -7.44 0.98
CA ALA A 5 11.15 -6.70 -0.22
C ALA A 5 10.05 -5.68 0.04
N ALA A 6 10.04 -4.59 -0.70
CA ALA A 6 8.91 -3.66 -0.76
C ALA A 6 8.27 -3.70 -2.16
N ILE A 7 6.94 -3.76 -2.21
CA ILE A 7 6.15 -3.56 -3.42
C ILE A 7 5.48 -2.19 -3.31
N VAL A 8 5.83 -1.27 -4.18
CA VAL A 8 5.25 0.08 -4.22
C VAL A 8 4.28 0.18 -5.39
N LEU A 9 3.01 0.42 -5.07
CA LEU A 9 1.92 0.45 -6.05
C LEU A 9 1.72 1.85 -6.62
N SER A 10 1.84 1.99 -7.92
CA SER A 10 1.60 3.23 -8.66
C SER A 10 0.82 3.05 -9.97
N ALA A 11 0.13 1.92 -10.15
CA ALA A 11 -0.64 1.63 -11.36
C ALA A 11 -2.05 2.26 -11.39
N GLY A 12 -2.50 2.85 -10.28
CA GLY A 12 -3.86 3.41 -10.19
C GLY A 12 -4.04 4.69 -11.01
N THR A 13 -5.15 4.81 -11.73
CA THR A 13 -5.49 5.96 -12.58
C THR A 13 -5.85 7.24 -11.82
N GLY A 14 -6.23 7.12 -10.54
CA GLY A 14 -6.52 8.28 -9.68
C GLY A 14 -7.75 9.09 -10.12
N SER A 15 -8.81 8.46 -10.63
CA SER A 15 -10.00 9.10 -11.22
C SER A 15 -10.64 10.22 -10.39
N ARG A 16 -10.51 10.19 -9.06
CA ARG A 16 -11.02 11.21 -8.14
C ARG A 16 -10.24 12.53 -8.17
N MET A 17 -9.03 12.54 -8.72
CA MET A 17 -8.19 13.75 -8.80
C MET A 17 -8.61 14.74 -9.88
N LYS A 18 -9.46 14.30 -10.84
CA LYS A 18 -9.90 15.12 -11.99
C LYS A 18 -8.74 15.79 -12.74
N SER A 19 -7.65 15.08 -12.92
CA SER A 19 -6.41 15.52 -13.55
C SER A 19 -5.95 14.52 -14.59
N ASP A 20 -5.34 15.00 -15.66
CA ASP A 20 -4.69 14.17 -16.70
C ASP A 20 -3.40 13.53 -16.21
N ILE A 21 -2.80 14.07 -15.14
CA ILE A 21 -1.59 13.51 -14.52
C ILE A 21 -2.03 12.54 -13.40
N PRO A 22 -1.60 11.26 -13.43
CA PRO A 22 -1.85 10.33 -12.34
C PRO A 22 -1.32 10.88 -11.01
N LYS A 23 -2.11 10.77 -9.94
CA LYS A 23 -1.84 11.40 -8.63
C LYS A 23 -0.46 11.09 -8.05
N GLN A 24 0.07 9.90 -8.31
CA GLN A 24 1.38 9.46 -7.84
C GLN A 24 2.53 10.22 -8.52
N TYR A 25 2.28 10.87 -9.65
CA TYR A 25 3.26 11.66 -10.41
C TYR A 25 3.03 13.17 -10.29
N MET A 26 1.97 13.59 -9.58
CA MET A 26 1.74 15.01 -9.31
C MET A 26 2.87 15.60 -8.48
N ASP A 27 3.12 16.88 -8.70
CA ASP A 27 4.13 17.62 -7.92
C ASP A 27 3.71 17.76 -6.44
N LEU A 28 4.65 17.49 -5.58
CA LEU A 28 4.56 17.72 -4.14
C LEU A 28 5.91 18.31 -3.68
N ASN A 29 5.97 19.61 -3.46
CA ASN A 29 7.18 20.34 -3.10
C ASN A 29 8.36 20.09 -4.09
N GLY A 30 8.09 20.17 -5.41
CA GLY A 30 9.11 20.04 -6.46
C GLY A 30 9.54 18.61 -6.76
N ARG A 31 8.81 17.62 -6.27
CA ARG A 31 9.05 16.17 -6.52
C ARG A 31 7.73 15.43 -6.71
N PRO A 32 7.69 14.37 -7.54
CA PRO A 32 6.47 13.59 -7.68
C PRO A 32 6.11 12.88 -6.37
N VAL A 33 4.82 12.75 -6.07
CA VAL A 33 4.31 12.10 -4.84
C VAL A 33 4.99 10.77 -4.55
N ILE A 34 5.17 9.92 -5.57
CA ILE A 34 5.78 8.58 -5.42
C ILE A 34 7.24 8.64 -4.96
N TYR A 35 7.94 9.74 -5.25
CA TYR A 35 9.32 9.93 -4.81
C TYR A 35 9.48 9.68 -3.30
N TYR A 36 8.56 10.20 -2.49
CA TYR A 36 8.66 10.13 -1.04
C TYR A 36 8.51 8.70 -0.52
N SER A 37 7.58 7.93 -1.09
CA SER A 37 7.41 6.50 -0.74
C SER A 37 8.64 5.69 -1.13
N LEU A 38 9.17 5.88 -2.34
CA LEU A 38 10.39 5.21 -2.79
C LEU A 38 11.59 5.61 -1.95
N LYS A 39 11.74 6.91 -1.63
CA LYS A 39 12.83 7.42 -0.79
C LYS A 39 12.80 6.83 0.61
N ALA A 40 11.63 6.69 1.22
CA ALA A 40 11.50 6.07 2.53
C ALA A 40 11.99 4.61 2.54
N PHE A 41 11.69 3.83 1.50
CA PHE A 41 12.20 2.48 1.36
C PHE A 41 13.67 2.42 0.95
N GLU A 42 14.14 3.32 0.07
CA GLU A 42 15.56 3.40 -0.30
C GLU A 42 16.44 3.63 0.93
N ASP A 43 15.99 4.47 1.88
CA ASP A 43 16.71 4.81 3.11
C ASP A 43 16.51 3.80 4.25
N SER A 44 15.68 2.77 4.05
CA SER A 44 15.42 1.73 5.06
C SER A 44 16.30 0.50 4.85
N ASP A 45 16.12 -0.50 5.72
CA ASP A 45 16.86 -1.77 5.63
C ASP A 45 16.23 -2.79 4.65
N VAL A 46 15.23 -2.41 3.82
CA VAL A 46 14.71 -3.33 2.79
C VAL A 46 15.79 -3.64 1.75
N ASP A 47 15.84 -4.90 1.30
CA ASP A 47 16.86 -5.38 0.35
C ASP A 47 16.55 -4.96 -1.09
N CYS A 48 15.27 -4.89 -1.45
CA CYS A 48 14.85 -4.51 -2.79
C CYS A 48 13.45 -3.91 -2.82
N ILE A 49 13.18 -3.18 -3.89
CA ILE A 49 11.89 -2.57 -4.21
C ILE A 49 11.44 -3.07 -5.58
N VAL A 50 10.17 -3.49 -5.67
CA VAL A 50 9.45 -3.70 -6.93
C VAL A 50 8.45 -2.56 -7.09
N LEU A 51 8.60 -1.78 -8.15
CA LEU A 51 7.67 -0.71 -8.49
C LEU A 51 6.62 -1.24 -9.47
N VAL A 52 5.34 -1.17 -9.08
CA VAL A 52 4.23 -1.59 -9.93
C VAL A 52 3.58 -0.34 -10.53
N ALA A 53 3.75 -0.10 -11.81
CA ALA A 53 3.30 1.09 -12.52
C ALA A 53 2.18 0.79 -13.53
N GLY A 54 1.52 1.83 -14.03
CA GLY A 54 0.68 1.71 -15.21
C GLY A 54 1.50 1.17 -16.40
N ARG A 55 0.87 0.39 -17.29
CA ARG A 55 1.58 -0.20 -18.44
C ARG A 55 2.32 0.85 -19.27
N ASP A 56 1.67 1.98 -19.49
CA ASP A 56 2.22 3.08 -20.29
C ASP A 56 3.18 3.98 -19.50
N ASP A 57 3.22 3.84 -18.18
CA ASP A 57 4.05 4.64 -17.29
C ASP A 57 5.42 4.02 -16.98
N ILE A 58 5.69 2.78 -17.42
CA ILE A 58 6.91 2.03 -17.04
C ILE A 58 8.17 2.81 -17.43
N GLU A 59 8.22 3.33 -18.65
CA GLU A 59 9.40 4.06 -19.15
C GLU A 59 9.55 5.42 -18.45
N TYR A 60 8.44 6.10 -18.19
CA TYR A 60 8.42 7.30 -17.37
C TYR A 60 8.97 7.02 -15.95
N CYS A 61 8.48 5.99 -15.30
CA CYS A 61 8.97 5.58 -13.98
C CYS A 61 10.48 5.27 -14.00
N ARG A 62 10.95 4.62 -15.05
CA ARG A 62 12.37 4.30 -15.19
C ARG A 62 13.21 5.56 -15.26
N LYS A 63 12.93 6.47 -16.22
CA LYS A 63 13.77 7.64 -16.51
C LYS A 63 13.56 8.76 -15.51
N GLU A 64 12.28 9.16 -15.32
CA GLU A 64 11.94 10.38 -14.57
C GLU A 64 11.84 10.15 -13.06
N ILE A 65 11.74 8.88 -12.61
CA ILE A 65 11.66 8.55 -11.20
C ILE A 65 12.91 7.80 -10.74
N VAL A 66 13.15 6.60 -11.24
CA VAL A 66 14.20 5.72 -10.70
C VAL A 66 15.59 6.25 -11.03
N GLU A 67 15.88 6.47 -12.30
CA GLU A 67 17.21 6.95 -12.76
C GLU A 67 17.48 8.39 -12.29
N LYS A 68 16.52 9.28 -12.48
CA LYS A 68 16.63 10.70 -12.14
C LYS A 68 16.93 10.95 -10.65
N TYR A 69 16.32 10.18 -9.77
CA TYR A 69 16.51 10.31 -8.32
C TYR A 69 17.51 9.30 -7.73
N GLY A 70 18.08 8.42 -8.57
CA GLY A 70 19.13 7.49 -8.16
C GLY A 70 18.67 6.41 -7.19
N PHE A 71 17.45 5.89 -7.36
CA PHE A 71 16.94 4.79 -6.53
C PHE A 71 17.63 3.48 -6.90
N THR A 72 18.51 2.99 -6.03
CA THR A 72 19.36 1.83 -6.29
C THR A 72 18.71 0.52 -5.87
N LYS A 73 17.73 0.55 -4.96
CA LYS A 73 17.02 -0.63 -4.49
C LYS A 73 15.85 -1.04 -5.39
N VAL A 74 15.43 -0.19 -6.33
CA VAL A 74 14.39 -0.55 -7.31
C VAL A 74 14.97 -1.56 -8.30
N ARG A 75 14.65 -2.85 -8.13
CA ARG A 75 15.17 -3.96 -8.95
C ARG A 75 14.28 -4.29 -10.14
N ALA A 76 12.99 -3.95 -10.08
CA ALA A 76 12.05 -4.17 -11.16
C ALA A 76 11.01 -3.06 -11.21
N ILE A 77 10.62 -2.69 -12.44
CA ILE A 77 9.45 -1.86 -12.72
C ILE A 77 8.55 -2.70 -13.62
N ILE A 78 7.35 -3.00 -13.16
CA ILE A 78 6.43 -3.91 -13.84
C ILE A 78 5.07 -3.26 -14.05
N ALA A 79 4.31 -3.78 -15.03
CA ALA A 79 2.93 -3.35 -15.24
C ALA A 79 2.02 -3.92 -14.16
N GLY A 80 1.13 -3.08 -13.62
CA GLY A 80 0.01 -3.53 -12.79
C GLY A 80 -1.08 -4.24 -13.60
N GLY A 81 -2.02 -4.84 -12.89
CA GLY A 81 -3.22 -5.48 -13.45
C GLY A 81 -4.42 -4.53 -13.51
N ALA A 82 -5.60 -5.09 -13.76
CA ALA A 82 -6.85 -4.34 -13.88
C ALA A 82 -7.28 -3.72 -12.55
N GLU A 83 -7.16 -4.48 -11.48
CA GLU A 83 -7.52 -4.06 -10.14
C GLU A 83 -6.27 -3.94 -9.25
N ARG A 84 -6.46 -3.33 -8.05
CA ARG A 84 -5.36 -3.18 -7.08
C ARG A 84 -4.76 -4.52 -6.69
N TYR A 85 -5.60 -5.51 -6.40
CA TYR A 85 -5.15 -6.84 -6.00
C TYR A 85 -4.42 -7.58 -7.12
N ASP A 86 -4.80 -7.40 -8.40
CA ASP A 86 -4.04 -7.95 -9.54
C ASP A 86 -2.64 -7.32 -9.60
N SER A 87 -2.57 -6.00 -9.41
CA SER A 87 -1.30 -5.27 -9.39
C SER A 87 -0.38 -5.76 -8.27
N VAL A 88 -0.93 -6.03 -7.08
CA VAL A 88 -0.16 -6.63 -5.98
C VAL A 88 0.34 -8.01 -6.34
N PHE A 89 -0.48 -8.86 -6.95
CA PHE A 89 -0.08 -10.22 -7.30
C PHE A 89 1.02 -10.23 -8.38
N GLU A 90 0.95 -9.33 -9.37
CA GLU A 90 2.08 -9.15 -10.30
C GLU A 90 3.36 -8.72 -9.57
N GLY A 91 3.23 -7.80 -8.60
CA GLY A 91 4.34 -7.40 -7.74
C GLY A 91 4.94 -8.57 -6.97
N LEU A 92 4.11 -9.40 -6.35
CA LEU A 92 4.55 -10.60 -5.63
C LEU A 92 5.30 -11.59 -6.54
N LYS A 93 4.83 -11.81 -7.77
CA LYS A 93 5.53 -12.67 -8.76
C LYS A 93 6.90 -12.12 -9.15
N ALA A 94 7.07 -10.81 -9.13
CA ALA A 94 8.34 -10.14 -9.50
C ALA A 94 9.36 -10.11 -8.35
N VAL A 95 8.90 -10.23 -7.11
CA VAL A 95 9.79 -10.34 -5.93
C VAL A 95 10.46 -11.71 -5.95
N LYS A 96 11.79 -11.73 -5.75
CA LYS A 96 12.59 -12.95 -5.68
C LYS A 96 13.43 -12.96 -4.42
N ASP A 97 13.62 -14.15 -3.86
CA ASP A 97 14.53 -14.40 -2.76
C ASP A 97 14.31 -13.49 -1.53
N CYS A 98 13.05 -13.36 -1.09
CA CYS A 98 12.73 -12.67 0.16
C CYS A 98 11.93 -13.58 1.11
N ASP A 99 12.08 -13.33 2.40
CA ASP A 99 11.34 -14.00 3.46
C ASP A 99 10.04 -13.24 3.78
N TYR A 100 10.08 -11.92 3.68
CA TYR A 100 8.96 -11.04 3.99
C TYR A 100 8.78 -9.96 2.92
N VAL A 101 7.57 -9.46 2.80
CA VAL A 101 7.22 -8.40 1.84
C VAL A 101 6.36 -7.33 2.50
N MET A 102 6.64 -6.07 2.15
CA MET A 102 5.79 -4.92 2.47
C MET A 102 5.09 -4.43 1.22
N ILE A 103 3.77 -4.29 1.26
CA ILE A 103 2.96 -3.75 0.18
C ILE A 103 2.55 -2.34 0.56
N HIS A 104 2.88 -1.35 -0.28
CA HIS A 104 2.66 0.05 0.02
C HIS A 104 2.05 0.82 -1.14
N ASP A 105 1.06 1.64 -0.84
CA ASP A 105 0.47 2.56 -1.82
C ASP A 105 1.44 3.73 -2.09
N GLY A 106 1.94 3.86 -3.31
CA GLY A 106 2.85 4.93 -3.72
C GLY A 106 2.26 6.35 -3.60
N ALA A 107 0.95 6.45 -3.38
CA ALA A 107 0.25 7.69 -3.09
C ALA A 107 0.20 8.06 -1.58
N ARG A 108 1.01 7.43 -0.72
CA ARG A 108 1.19 7.80 0.70
C ARG A 108 2.59 8.35 0.94
N PRO A 109 2.81 9.64 0.66
CA PRO A 109 4.15 10.23 0.70
C PRO A 109 4.74 10.40 2.09
N MET A 110 3.96 10.23 3.16
CA MET A 110 4.41 10.44 4.54
C MET A 110 4.87 9.15 5.23
N LEU A 111 5.24 8.12 4.47
CA LEU A 111 5.88 6.92 5.01
C LEU A 111 7.21 7.31 5.68
N ASN A 112 7.44 6.84 6.90
CA ASN A 112 8.66 7.10 7.64
C ASN A 112 9.32 5.81 8.15
N GLN A 113 10.56 5.94 8.64
CA GLN A 113 11.37 4.81 9.09
C GLN A 113 10.74 4.06 10.28
N ASP A 114 10.03 4.76 11.15
CA ASP A 114 9.42 4.13 12.32
C ASP A 114 8.25 3.22 11.92
N ILE A 115 7.43 3.63 10.95
CA ILE A 115 6.35 2.79 10.40
C ILE A 115 6.97 1.56 9.73
N ILE A 116 8.00 1.72 8.89
CA ILE A 116 8.69 0.62 8.22
C ILE A 116 9.23 -0.38 9.25
N LYS A 117 9.94 0.09 10.28
CA LYS A 117 10.50 -0.77 11.32
C LYS A 117 9.44 -1.50 12.13
N ARG A 118 8.32 -0.85 12.49
CA ARG A 118 7.23 -1.51 13.19
C ARG A 118 6.57 -2.57 12.32
N SER A 119 6.33 -2.27 11.05
CA SER A 119 5.77 -3.24 10.09
C SER A 119 6.70 -4.43 9.87
N TRP A 120 8.02 -4.19 9.79
CA TRP A 120 9.03 -5.25 9.72
C TRP A 120 8.91 -6.20 10.92
N ARG A 121 9.03 -5.64 12.13
CA ARG A 121 8.95 -6.44 13.37
C ARG A 121 7.64 -7.21 13.48
N GLY A 122 6.52 -6.55 13.14
CA GLY A 122 5.22 -7.19 13.16
C GLY A 122 5.10 -8.36 12.18
N ALA A 123 5.67 -8.25 10.97
CA ALA A 123 5.68 -9.35 10.01
C ALA A 123 6.52 -10.54 10.51
N VAL A 124 7.67 -10.29 11.10
CA VAL A 124 8.53 -11.35 11.68
C VAL A 124 7.83 -12.05 12.85
N GLU A 125 7.17 -11.28 13.73
CA GLU A 125 6.54 -11.81 14.95
C GLU A 125 5.22 -12.52 14.65
N TYR A 126 4.37 -11.94 13.79
CA TYR A 126 2.99 -12.39 13.58
C TYR A 126 2.71 -12.96 12.19
N LYS A 127 3.67 -12.92 11.25
CA LYS A 127 3.56 -13.32 9.84
C LYS A 127 2.65 -12.42 8.99
N ALA A 128 1.75 -11.66 9.60
CA ALA A 128 0.86 -10.73 8.92
C ALA A 128 0.58 -9.53 9.81
N CYS A 129 0.91 -8.33 9.36
CA CYS A 129 0.59 -7.12 10.08
C CYS A 129 0.28 -5.95 9.15
N VAL A 130 -0.48 -5.00 9.66
CA VAL A 130 -0.98 -3.84 8.92
C VAL A 130 -0.77 -2.57 9.72
N ALA A 131 -0.17 -1.56 9.10
CA ALA A 131 -0.11 -0.24 9.69
C ALA A 131 -1.49 0.41 9.69
N GLY A 132 -1.86 1.02 10.81
CA GLY A 132 -3.13 1.71 10.94
C GLY A 132 -3.13 2.67 12.12
N MET A 133 -4.22 3.42 12.25
CA MET A 133 -4.43 4.35 13.37
C MET A 133 -5.83 4.17 13.96
N PRO A 134 -5.99 4.27 15.29
CA PRO A 134 -7.31 4.31 15.90
C PRO A 134 -8.17 5.42 15.30
N VAL A 135 -9.47 5.14 15.11
CA VAL A 135 -10.40 6.14 14.59
C VAL A 135 -10.62 7.24 15.64
N LYS A 136 -10.56 8.51 15.22
CA LYS A 136 -10.80 9.68 16.09
C LYS A 136 -12.27 10.06 16.19
N ASP A 137 -12.99 9.97 15.06
CA ASP A 137 -14.39 10.37 14.98
C ASP A 137 -15.34 9.24 15.34
N THR A 138 -16.57 9.58 15.65
CA THR A 138 -17.64 8.61 15.81
C THR A 138 -18.06 8.06 14.45
N ILE A 139 -18.02 6.74 14.29
CA ILE A 139 -18.42 6.05 13.05
C ILE A 139 -19.84 5.53 13.22
N ARG A 140 -20.66 5.68 12.18
CA ARG A 140 -22.00 5.08 12.10
C ARG A 140 -22.07 4.14 10.91
N VAL A 141 -22.71 3.01 11.12
CA VAL A 141 -23.19 2.18 10.02
C VAL A 141 -24.50 2.77 9.54
N VAL A 142 -24.63 2.99 8.24
CA VAL A 142 -25.76 3.70 7.63
C VAL A 142 -26.37 2.80 6.56
N ALA A 143 -27.71 2.73 6.50
CA ALA A 143 -28.45 2.08 5.43
C ALA A 143 -28.46 2.91 4.15
N ASP A 144 -28.89 2.32 3.01
CA ASP A 144 -28.93 2.99 1.70
C ASP A 144 -29.84 4.23 1.69
N ASP A 145 -30.84 4.28 2.54
CA ASP A 145 -31.77 5.42 2.72
C ASP A 145 -31.19 6.55 3.58
N GLY A 146 -29.97 6.41 4.07
CA GLY A 146 -29.31 7.38 4.95
C GLY A 146 -29.62 7.20 6.45
N THR A 147 -30.45 6.21 6.84
CA THR A 147 -30.76 5.94 8.24
C THR A 147 -29.59 5.29 8.97
N ALA A 148 -29.28 5.79 10.17
CA ALA A 148 -28.24 5.18 11.02
C ALA A 148 -28.71 3.84 11.60
N ILE A 149 -27.95 2.75 11.32
CA ILE A 149 -28.24 1.40 11.81
C ILE A 149 -27.59 1.15 13.17
N SER A 150 -26.32 1.50 13.31
CA SER A 150 -25.54 1.24 14.52
C SER A 150 -24.35 2.19 14.68
N THR A 151 -23.82 2.23 15.89
CA THR A 151 -22.58 2.97 16.21
C THR A 151 -21.60 1.99 16.83
N PRO A 152 -20.62 1.48 16.06
CA PRO A 152 -19.61 0.57 16.60
C PRO A 152 -18.78 1.24 17.72
N ASP A 153 -18.25 0.44 18.64
CA ASP A 153 -17.32 0.96 19.65
C ASP A 153 -16.04 1.47 18.98
N ARG A 154 -15.83 2.79 19.05
CA ARG A 154 -14.67 3.46 18.46
C ARG A 154 -13.33 2.86 18.92
N LYS A 155 -13.25 2.30 20.12
CA LYS A 155 -12.02 1.71 20.65
C LYS A 155 -11.55 0.50 19.85
N SER A 156 -12.44 -0.17 19.14
CA SER A 156 -12.15 -1.35 18.31
C SER A 156 -11.94 -0.99 16.83
N LEU A 157 -12.08 0.28 16.44
CA LEU A 157 -12.01 0.71 15.04
C LEU A 157 -10.68 1.36 14.71
N TRP A 158 -10.08 0.90 13.62
CA TRP A 158 -8.82 1.43 13.09
C TRP A 158 -8.98 1.85 11.62
N GLN A 159 -8.33 2.95 11.27
CA GLN A 159 -8.14 3.35 9.87
C GLN A 159 -6.94 2.63 9.30
N ILE A 160 -7.18 1.77 8.33
CA ILE A 160 -6.13 0.96 7.71
C ILE A 160 -5.26 1.82 6.80
N GLN A 161 -3.96 1.65 6.94
CA GLN A 161 -2.94 2.30 6.13
C GLN A 161 -2.10 1.25 5.39
N THR A 162 -1.04 1.69 4.77
CA THR A 162 0.07 0.87 4.29
C THR A 162 1.39 1.46 4.81
N PRO A 163 2.45 0.66 4.99
CA PRO A 163 2.63 -0.69 4.47
C PRO A 163 1.79 -1.74 5.20
N GLN A 164 1.41 -2.77 4.44
CA GLN A 164 0.92 -4.03 4.95
C GLN A 164 2.04 -5.05 4.75
N ALA A 165 2.45 -5.73 5.80
CA ALA A 165 3.65 -6.55 5.79
C ALA A 165 3.35 -8.00 6.14
N PHE A 166 3.94 -8.93 5.38
CA PHE A 166 3.61 -10.34 5.44
C PHE A 166 4.83 -11.23 5.27
N ASP A 167 4.77 -12.44 5.85
CA ASP A 167 5.55 -13.57 5.38
C ASP A 167 5.28 -13.76 3.88
N TYR A 168 6.33 -13.79 3.07
CA TYR A 168 6.19 -13.82 1.60
C TYR A 168 5.41 -15.04 1.11
N LYS A 169 5.72 -16.22 1.63
CA LYS A 169 5.05 -17.45 1.22
C LYS A 169 3.57 -17.43 1.57
N LEU A 170 3.25 -16.96 2.78
CA LEU A 170 1.87 -16.83 3.24
C LEU A 170 1.03 -15.97 2.28
N ILE A 171 1.48 -14.73 2.00
CA ILE A 171 0.71 -13.81 1.16
C ILE A 171 0.65 -14.28 -0.30
N TYR A 172 1.75 -14.83 -0.82
CA TYR A 172 1.80 -15.35 -2.19
C TYR A 172 0.81 -16.50 -2.41
N GLU A 173 0.77 -17.47 -1.49
CA GLU A 173 -0.18 -18.59 -1.53
C GLU A 173 -1.62 -18.12 -1.33
N ALA A 174 -1.85 -17.15 -0.43
CA ALA A 174 -3.17 -16.58 -0.18
C ALA A 174 -3.74 -15.91 -1.45
N TYR A 175 -2.92 -15.10 -2.13
CA TYR A 175 -3.30 -14.52 -3.42
C TYR A 175 -3.59 -15.57 -4.47
N GLY A 176 -2.75 -16.61 -4.59
CA GLY A 176 -2.94 -17.71 -5.52
C GLY A 176 -4.30 -18.41 -5.32
N ARG A 177 -4.68 -18.68 -4.08
CA ARG A 177 -5.97 -19.31 -3.73
C ARG A 177 -7.15 -18.41 -4.06
N VAL A 178 -7.16 -17.18 -3.53
CA VAL A 178 -8.30 -16.27 -3.71
C VAL A 178 -8.54 -15.94 -5.17
N LEU A 179 -7.49 -15.73 -5.97
CA LEU A 179 -7.63 -15.44 -7.38
C LEU A 179 -8.00 -16.68 -8.23
N SER A 180 -7.60 -17.88 -7.81
CA SER A 180 -8.02 -19.11 -8.49
C SER A 180 -9.49 -19.45 -8.21
N ASP A 181 -10.00 -19.11 -7.03
CA ASP A 181 -11.37 -19.38 -6.61
C ASP A 181 -12.38 -18.34 -7.15
N ALA A 182 -11.88 -17.18 -7.60
CA ALA A 182 -12.66 -16.13 -8.27
C ALA A 182 -13.07 -16.55 -9.70
N LYS A 183 -13.76 -17.72 -9.85
CA LYS A 183 -14.29 -18.17 -11.13
C LYS A 183 -15.52 -17.35 -11.54
N PRO A 184 -15.81 -17.22 -12.85
CA PRO A 184 -17.05 -16.60 -13.33
C PRO A 184 -18.28 -17.28 -12.70
N GLY A 185 -19.04 -16.53 -11.87
CA GLY A 185 -20.23 -17.02 -11.17
C GLY A 185 -20.07 -17.33 -9.67
N GLY A 186 -18.85 -17.22 -9.09
CA GLY A 186 -18.63 -17.27 -7.65
C GLY A 186 -19.01 -15.96 -6.95
N GLN A 187 -19.23 -15.98 -5.63
CA GLN A 187 -19.41 -14.76 -4.86
C GLN A 187 -18.12 -13.92 -4.96
N GLN A 188 -18.23 -12.78 -5.61
CA GLN A 188 -17.13 -11.84 -5.74
C GLN A 188 -16.85 -11.22 -4.36
N VAL A 189 -15.81 -11.68 -3.68
CA VAL A 189 -15.35 -11.05 -2.44
C VAL A 189 -14.86 -9.65 -2.79
N ASN A 190 -15.47 -8.63 -2.21
CA ASN A 190 -15.01 -7.26 -2.40
C ASN A 190 -13.69 -7.05 -1.62
N ILE A 191 -12.57 -7.37 -2.27
CA ILE A 191 -11.24 -7.27 -1.68
C ILE A 191 -10.85 -5.80 -1.58
N THR A 192 -10.72 -5.30 -0.36
CA THR A 192 -10.41 -3.90 -0.08
C THR A 192 -8.92 -3.66 0.18
N ASP A 193 -8.22 -4.65 0.75
CA ASP A 193 -6.80 -4.58 1.05
C ASP A 193 -6.12 -5.97 1.05
N ASP A 194 -4.82 -6.01 1.32
CA ASP A 194 -4.01 -7.23 1.23
C ASP A 194 -4.22 -8.13 2.47
N ALA A 195 -4.53 -7.53 3.61
CA ALA A 195 -4.85 -8.26 4.84
C ALA A 195 -6.08 -9.14 4.66
N MET A 196 -7.11 -8.62 4.01
CA MET A 196 -8.34 -9.38 3.73
C MET A 196 -8.07 -10.63 2.89
N ILE A 197 -7.09 -10.61 1.98
CA ILE A 197 -6.64 -11.79 1.23
C ILE A 197 -6.13 -12.88 2.17
N VAL A 198 -5.30 -12.51 3.15
CA VAL A 198 -4.77 -13.46 4.15
C VAL A 198 -5.90 -14.02 5.03
N GLU A 199 -6.82 -13.15 5.47
CA GLU A 199 -7.97 -13.55 6.30
C GLU A 199 -8.91 -14.52 5.56
N CYS A 200 -9.14 -14.31 4.26
CA CYS A 200 -9.98 -15.19 3.44
C CYS A 200 -9.32 -16.55 3.14
N ALA A 201 -8.01 -16.59 2.99
CA ALA A 201 -7.30 -17.79 2.49
C ALA A 201 -6.55 -18.59 3.55
N SER A 202 -6.46 -18.08 4.79
CA SER A 202 -5.68 -18.71 5.85
C SER A 202 -6.32 -18.55 7.23
N ASN A 203 -5.78 -19.28 8.23
CA ASN A 203 -6.15 -19.11 9.64
C ASN A 203 -5.21 -18.14 10.40
N VAL A 204 -4.30 -17.48 9.68
CA VAL A 204 -3.36 -16.52 10.28
C VAL A 204 -4.13 -15.23 10.60
N LYS A 205 -4.02 -14.78 11.84
CA LYS A 205 -4.62 -13.52 12.26
C LYS A 205 -3.73 -12.35 11.83
N VAL A 206 -4.34 -11.31 11.28
CA VAL A 206 -3.66 -10.07 10.96
C VAL A 206 -3.53 -9.20 12.20
N HIS A 207 -2.32 -8.76 12.50
CA HIS A 207 -2.04 -7.89 13.64
C HIS A 207 -1.95 -6.41 13.21
N MET A 208 -2.48 -5.52 14.04
CA MET A 208 -2.35 -4.08 13.80
C MET A 208 -1.02 -3.57 14.36
N THR A 209 -0.32 -2.77 13.55
CA THR A 209 0.84 -1.99 13.99
C THR A 209 0.52 -0.50 13.90
N GLU A 210 1.07 0.28 14.83
CA GLU A 210 0.82 1.73 14.82
C GLU A 210 1.44 2.39 13.60
N GLY A 211 0.61 3.08 12.83
CA GLY A 211 0.98 3.92 11.70
C GLY A 211 1.36 5.35 12.11
N ASP A 212 0.87 6.32 11.37
CA ASP A 212 0.93 7.75 11.71
C ASP A 212 -0.28 8.44 11.08
N TYR A 213 -0.94 9.36 11.79
CA TYR A 213 -2.06 10.13 11.21
C TYR A 213 -1.63 10.99 10.03
N ARG A 214 -0.34 11.32 9.93
CA ARG A 214 0.22 12.01 8.77
C ARG A 214 0.40 11.10 7.55
N ASN A 215 0.42 9.77 7.73
CA ASN A 215 0.58 8.81 6.62
C ASN A 215 -0.72 8.71 5.79
N ILE A 216 -1.22 9.87 5.36
CA ILE A 216 -2.42 10.00 4.55
C ILE A 216 -2.20 9.42 3.15
N LYS A 217 -3.29 8.96 2.53
CA LYS A 217 -3.31 8.59 1.11
C LYS A 217 -3.82 9.76 0.30
N ILE A 218 -3.02 10.27 -0.61
CA ILE A 218 -3.46 11.28 -1.57
C ILE A 218 -4.55 10.68 -2.45
N THR A 219 -5.75 11.27 -2.37
CA THR A 219 -6.96 10.76 -2.99
C THR A 219 -7.74 11.88 -3.69
N THR A 220 -7.69 13.08 -3.12
CA THR A 220 -8.31 14.31 -3.63
C THR A 220 -7.27 15.42 -3.77
N PRO A 221 -7.54 16.49 -4.53
CA PRO A 221 -6.61 17.62 -4.67
C PRO A 221 -6.22 18.29 -3.34
N GLU A 222 -7.13 18.32 -2.38
CA GLU A 222 -6.90 18.92 -1.06
C GLU A 222 -5.84 18.16 -0.27
N ASP A 223 -5.73 16.83 -0.49
CA ASP A 223 -4.72 16.00 0.18
C ASP A 223 -3.28 16.41 -0.17
N ILE A 224 -3.05 16.98 -1.36
CA ILE A 224 -1.74 17.54 -1.76
C ILE A 224 -1.36 18.68 -0.81
N GLN A 225 -2.28 19.63 -0.57
CA GLN A 225 -2.02 20.76 0.31
C GLN A 225 -1.75 20.30 1.75
N VAL A 226 -2.49 19.31 2.22
CA VAL A 226 -2.26 18.71 3.55
C VAL A 226 -0.88 18.05 3.62
N ALA A 227 -0.51 17.30 2.58
CA ALA A 227 0.81 16.65 2.49
C ALA A 227 1.96 17.68 2.47
N GLU A 228 1.82 18.80 1.76
CA GLU A 228 2.81 19.89 1.76
C GLU A 228 3.02 20.48 3.16
N ILE A 229 1.94 20.65 3.93
CA ILE A 229 2.03 21.14 5.32
C ILE A 229 2.79 20.13 6.19
N PHE A 230 2.55 18.84 6.01
CA PHE A 230 3.26 17.81 6.78
C PHE A 230 4.74 17.74 6.43
N LEU A 231 5.09 17.86 5.14
CA LEU A 231 6.50 17.88 4.70
C LEU A 231 7.29 19.05 5.26
N LYS A 232 6.68 20.23 5.42
CA LYS A 232 7.35 21.40 6.02
C LYS A 232 7.71 21.23 7.51
N LYS A 233 7.12 20.22 8.16
CA LYS A 233 7.31 19.94 9.60
C LYS A 233 8.16 18.68 9.86
N MET A 234 8.65 18.04 8.80
CA MET A 234 9.60 16.92 8.85
C MET A 234 11.04 17.42 8.72
#